data_a00e6e5796befc022e9d65000bc3660b
#
_entry.id   a00e6e5796befc022e9d65000bc3660b
#
_cell.length_a   1.000
_cell.length_b   1.000
_cell.length_c   1.000
_cell.angle_alpha   90.00
_cell.angle_beta   90.00
_cell.angle_gamma   90.00
#
_symmetry.space_group_name_H-M   'P 1'
#
loop_
_entity.id
_entity.type
_entity.pdbx_description
1 polymer ?
#
loop_
_entity_poly.entity_id
_entity_poly.type
_entity_poly.pdbx_seq_one_letter_code
_entity_poly.pdbx_strand_id
1 'polypeptide(L)'
;LASNGLRNLRDAKKYLEKCLKINNKNHVILNNLANIFLKEDDFDKAEKFYLKSLNLKEDYLLAIVNLAILYQNIGKLEDSKKYYLKAIELSPKRISLYFNLSRIDNNFINDKIIKFLTNLLINEKQELSEMSFGYFLLANHERKKKNFKQEIDYLKKANLYNFQTMKLANEKTLEYWKKTIFKKYNNFKFLDEKKNKDLEKL
;
A
#
# COMPACT_ATOMS: atom_id res chain seq x y z
N LEU A 1 -21.51 8.98 -1.18
CA LEU A 1 -20.27 8.34 -0.66
C LEU A 1 -19.04 9.25 -0.84
N ALA A 2 -18.86 9.88 -2.01
CA ALA A 2 -17.74 10.79 -2.27
C ALA A 2 -17.73 12.02 -1.36
N SER A 3 -18.89 12.62 -1.07
CA SER A 3 -19.01 13.81 -0.20
C SER A 3 -18.57 13.54 1.26
N ASN A 4 -18.83 12.35 1.78
CA ASN A 4 -18.38 11.96 3.12
C ASN A 4 -16.85 11.77 3.20
N GLY A 5 -16.23 11.24 2.13
CA GLY A 5 -14.77 11.10 2.06
C GLY A 5 -14.04 12.44 2.08
N LEU A 6 -14.55 13.41 1.30
CA LEU A 6 -13.99 14.77 1.26
C LEU A 6 -14.15 15.53 2.58
N ARG A 7 -15.29 15.36 3.26
CA ARG A 7 -15.52 15.94 4.58
C ARG A 7 -14.54 15.40 5.61
N ASN A 8 -14.35 14.06 5.63
CA ASN A 8 -13.39 13.42 6.53
C ASN A 8 -11.95 13.87 6.29
N LEU A 9 -11.57 14.13 5.03
CA LEU A 9 -10.23 14.65 4.71
C LEU A 9 -10.03 16.08 5.21
N ARG A 10 -11.02 16.96 5.05
CA ARG A 10 -10.96 18.34 5.55
C ARG A 10 -10.86 18.40 7.07
N ASP A 11 -11.64 17.58 7.76
CA ASP A 11 -11.60 17.50 9.22
C ASP A 11 -10.24 16.94 9.70
N ALA A 12 -9.74 15.88 9.08
CA ALA A 12 -8.42 15.33 9.36
C ALA A 12 -7.30 16.37 9.17
N LYS A 13 -7.32 17.10 8.05
CA LYS A 13 -6.37 18.19 7.78
C LYS A 13 -6.39 19.25 8.88
N LYS A 14 -7.58 19.74 9.24
CA LYS A 14 -7.75 20.74 10.30
C LYS A 14 -7.20 20.26 11.66
N TYR A 15 -7.42 18.99 12.00
CA TYR A 15 -6.87 18.42 13.23
C TYR A 15 -5.35 18.30 13.19
N LEU A 16 -4.78 17.81 12.08
CA LEU A 16 -3.33 17.68 11.92
C LEU A 16 -2.64 19.07 11.93
N GLU A 17 -3.24 20.08 11.31
CA GLU A 17 -2.73 21.46 11.35
C GLU A 17 -2.74 22.04 12.77
N LYS A 18 -3.79 21.76 13.57
CA LYS A 18 -3.81 22.13 14.99
C LYS A 18 -2.72 21.41 15.78
N CYS A 19 -2.56 20.11 15.57
CA CYS A 19 -1.50 19.34 16.22
C CYS A 19 -0.11 19.85 15.83
N LEU A 20 0.10 20.25 14.57
CA LEU A 20 1.37 20.82 14.11
C LEU A 20 1.67 22.19 14.74
N LYS A 21 0.65 22.99 15.05
CA LYS A 21 0.82 24.27 15.81
C LYS A 21 1.30 24.02 17.23
N ILE A 22 0.87 22.91 17.86
CA ILE A 22 1.28 22.54 19.22
C ILE A 22 2.67 21.91 19.21
N ASN A 23 2.94 21.02 18.26
CA ASN A 23 4.22 20.34 18.08
C ASN A 23 4.67 20.40 16.61
N ASN A 24 5.44 21.44 16.30
CA ASN A 24 5.91 21.72 14.93
C ASN A 24 7.05 20.80 14.48
N LYS A 25 7.64 20.00 15.38
CA LYS A 25 8.75 19.06 15.11
C LYS A 25 8.30 17.60 15.11
N ASN A 26 7.08 17.32 14.66
CA ASN A 26 6.56 15.96 14.61
C ASN A 26 6.56 15.44 13.14
N HIS A 27 7.52 14.57 12.81
CA HIS A 27 7.67 13.98 11.49
C HIS A 27 6.44 13.17 11.04
N VAL A 28 5.72 12.53 11.98
CA VAL A 28 4.51 11.74 11.66
C VAL A 28 3.37 12.66 11.22
N ILE A 29 3.15 13.77 11.92
CA ILE A 29 2.12 14.76 11.55
C ILE A 29 2.41 15.34 10.18
N LEU A 30 3.68 15.70 9.91
CA LEU A 30 4.09 16.23 8.60
C LEU A 30 3.85 15.21 7.47
N ASN A 31 4.21 13.95 7.67
CA ASN A 31 3.93 12.88 6.69
C ASN A 31 2.42 12.71 6.45
N ASN A 32 1.60 12.76 7.51
CA ASN A 32 0.15 12.60 7.36
C ASN A 32 -0.50 13.81 6.65
N LEU A 33 -0.01 15.03 6.89
CA LEU A 33 -0.43 16.21 6.11
C LEU A 33 -0.04 16.07 4.64
N ALA A 34 1.17 15.59 4.36
CA ALA A 34 1.61 15.31 2.99
C ALA A 34 0.67 14.31 2.29
N ASN A 35 0.26 13.24 2.98
CA ASN A 35 -0.72 12.28 2.45
C ASN A 35 -2.07 12.92 2.12
N ILE A 36 -2.50 13.92 2.89
CA ILE A 36 -3.73 14.66 2.60
C ILE A 36 -3.54 15.53 1.35
N PHE A 37 -2.44 16.27 1.25
CA PHE A 37 -2.14 17.07 0.05
C PHE A 37 -2.02 16.20 -1.19
N LEU A 38 -1.42 15.02 -1.08
CA LEU A 38 -1.38 14.04 -2.19
C LEU A 38 -2.78 13.62 -2.65
N LYS A 39 -3.73 13.44 -1.72
CA LYS A 39 -5.13 13.12 -2.04
C LYS A 39 -5.94 14.31 -2.57
N GLU A 40 -5.47 15.52 -2.35
CA GLU A 40 -6.00 16.77 -2.89
C GLU A 40 -5.33 17.14 -4.23
N ASP A 41 -4.46 16.27 -4.77
CA ASP A 41 -3.63 16.45 -5.97
C ASP A 41 -2.71 17.69 -5.90
N ASP A 42 -2.45 18.21 -4.68
CA ASP A 42 -1.49 19.29 -4.40
C ASP A 42 -0.08 18.68 -4.21
N PHE A 43 0.51 18.26 -5.33
CA PHE A 43 1.78 17.52 -5.32
C PHE A 43 2.94 18.34 -4.77
N ASP A 44 2.97 19.64 -4.99
CA ASP A 44 4.03 20.54 -4.50
C ASP A 44 4.01 20.62 -2.97
N LYS A 45 2.82 20.77 -2.38
CA LYS A 45 2.70 20.74 -0.91
C LYS A 45 3.00 19.35 -0.35
N ALA A 46 2.54 18.29 -1.01
CA ALA A 46 2.83 16.93 -0.59
C ALA A 46 4.35 16.70 -0.53
N GLU A 47 5.09 17.03 -1.59
CA GLU A 47 6.56 16.95 -1.65
C GLU A 47 7.20 17.73 -0.50
N LYS A 48 6.82 19.01 -0.35
CA LYS A 48 7.36 19.88 0.70
C LYS A 48 7.18 19.31 2.11
N PHE A 49 6.01 18.73 2.40
CA PHE A 49 5.72 18.18 3.72
C PHE A 49 6.40 16.83 3.96
N TYR A 50 6.54 15.96 2.93
CA TYR A 50 7.35 14.75 3.04
C TYR A 50 8.82 15.07 3.29
N LEU A 51 9.40 16.02 2.56
CA LEU A 51 10.78 16.45 2.77
C LEU A 51 10.99 17.07 4.16
N LYS A 52 10.05 17.87 4.67
CA LYS A 52 10.09 18.34 6.05
C LYS A 52 10.04 17.22 7.07
N SER A 53 9.25 16.17 6.81
CA SER A 53 9.21 14.99 7.66
C SER A 53 10.56 14.28 7.69
N LEU A 54 11.20 14.11 6.53
CA LEU A 54 12.52 13.50 6.40
C LEU A 54 13.64 14.34 6.99
N ASN A 55 13.54 15.67 6.97
CA ASN A 55 14.49 16.56 7.65
C ASN A 55 14.47 16.38 9.17
N LEU A 56 13.34 15.97 9.75
CA LEU A 56 13.23 15.67 11.18
C LEU A 56 13.62 14.24 11.52
N LYS A 57 13.40 13.31 10.59
CA LYS A 57 13.75 11.91 10.73
C LYS A 57 14.08 11.32 9.36
N GLU A 58 15.38 11.25 9.06
CA GLU A 58 15.91 10.91 7.75
C GLU A 58 15.61 9.45 7.32
N ASP A 59 15.52 8.55 8.30
CA ASP A 59 15.23 7.13 8.13
C ASP A 59 13.73 6.78 8.29
N TYR A 60 12.84 7.78 8.23
CA TYR A 60 11.41 7.53 8.37
C TYR A 60 10.84 6.84 7.12
N LEU A 61 10.82 5.52 7.16
CA LEU A 61 10.47 4.64 6.04
C LEU A 61 9.16 5.03 5.35
N LEU A 62 8.10 5.42 6.12
CA LEU A 62 6.82 5.78 5.54
C LEU A 62 6.91 7.03 4.66
N ALA A 63 7.64 8.07 5.09
CA ALA A 63 7.82 9.27 4.30
C ALA A 63 8.68 8.99 3.05
N ILE A 64 9.72 8.16 3.17
CA ILE A 64 10.57 7.73 2.04
C ILE A 64 9.72 7.02 0.97
N VAL A 65 8.91 6.04 1.37
CA VAL A 65 8.04 5.29 0.46
C VAL A 65 6.97 6.19 -0.17
N ASN A 66 6.34 7.05 0.63
CA ASN A 66 5.31 7.96 0.14
C ASN A 66 5.88 8.97 -0.86
N LEU A 67 7.09 9.47 -0.62
CA LEU A 67 7.78 10.37 -1.55
C LEU A 67 8.17 9.66 -2.85
N ALA A 68 8.59 8.39 -2.77
CA ALA A 68 8.83 7.56 -3.95
C ALA A 68 7.55 7.40 -4.80
N ILE A 69 6.41 7.13 -4.14
CA ILE A 69 5.10 7.03 -4.81
C ILE A 69 4.70 8.37 -5.43
N LEU A 70 4.89 9.48 -4.72
CA LEU A 70 4.62 10.83 -5.26
C LEU A 70 5.41 11.08 -6.54
N TYR A 71 6.73 10.83 -6.51
CA TYR A 71 7.58 11.02 -7.69
C TYR A 71 7.21 10.11 -8.86
N GLN A 72 6.78 8.87 -8.57
CA GLN A 72 6.25 7.98 -9.60
C GLN A 72 4.97 8.55 -10.23
N ASN A 73 4.05 9.10 -9.44
CA ASN A 73 2.79 9.66 -9.90
C ASN A 73 2.97 10.90 -10.80
N ILE A 74 3.98 11.73 -10.49
CA ILE A 74 4.29 12.93 -11.29
C ILE A 74 5.34 12.69 -12.39
N GLY A 75 5.73 11.44 -12.63
CA GLY A 75 6.64 11.06 -13.71
C GLY A 75 8.13 11.31 -13.46
N LYS A 76 8.53 11.73 -12.25
CA LYS A 76 9.94 11.87 -11.83
C LYS A 76 10.53 10.50 -11.47
N LEU A 77 10.72 9.64 -12.49
CA LEU A 77 11.02 8.22 -12.28
C LEU A 77 12.39 7.98 -11.62
N GLU A 78 13.40 8.77 -11.94
CA GLU A 78 14.74 8.64 -11.33
C GLU A 78 14.72 8.98 -9.84
N ASP A 79 14.02 10.05 -9.46
CA ASP A 79 13.84 10.40 -8.05
C ASP A 79 13.05 9.30 -7.32
N SER A 80 11.99 8.79 -7.93
CA SER A 80 11.21 7.67 -7.38
C SER A 80 12.09 6.45 -7.15
N LYS A 81 12.91 6.07 -8.14
CA LYS A 81 13.86 4.96 -8.04
C LYS A 81 14.83 5.15 -6.87
N LYS A 82 15.43 6.34 -6.75
CA LYS A 82 16.34 6.69 -5.66
C LYS A 82 15.70 6.46 -4.28
N TYR A 83 14.47 6.92 -4.09
CA TYR A 83 13.77 6.76 -2.81
C TYR A 83 13.32 5.32 -2.54
N TYR A 84 12.92 4.54 -3.56
CA TYR A 84 12.66 3.11 -3.37
C TYR A 84 13.92 2.34 -3.00
N LEU A 85 15.08 2.65 -3.60
CA LEU A 85 16.35 2.02 -3.22
C LEU A 85 16.71 2.34 -1.77
N LYS A 86 16.57 3.59 -1.34
CA LYS A 86 16.75 3.98 0.08
C LYS A 86 15.77 3.21 1.00
N ALA A 87 14.53 3.01 0.58
CA ALA A 87 13.55 2.23 1.34
C ALA A 87 13.94 0.75 1.46
N ILE A 88 14.48 0.16 0.39
CA ILE A 88 14.97 -1.23 0.37
C ILE A 88 16.18 -1.40 1.31
N GLU A 89 17.10 -0.44 1.33
CA GLU A 89 18.25 -0.44 2.26
C GLU A 89 17.78 -0.46 3.73
N LEU A 90 16.74 0.33 4.06
CA LEU A 90 16.19 0.40 5.41
C LEU A 90 15.32 -0.81 5.77
N SER A 91 14.69 -1.43 4.79
CA SER A 91 13.77 -2.55 5.01
C SER A 91 13.89 -3.61 3.90
N PRO A 92 15.00 -4.36 3.84
CA PRO A 92 15.31 -5.26 2.73
C PRO A 92 14.36 -6.46 2.63
N LYS A 93 13.65 -6.82 3.70
CA LYS A 93 12.70 -7.94 3.70
C LYS A 93 11.29 -7.55 3.22
N ARG A 94 11.02 -6.27 2.99
CA ARG A 94 9.71 -5.78 2.53
C ARG A 94 9.58 -5.93 1.02
N ILE A 95 8.91 -6.99 0.59
CA ILE A 95 8.82 -7.44 -0.82
C ILE A 95 8.09 -6.40 -1.69
N SER A 96 7.09 -5.72 -1.13
CA SER A 96 6.34 -4.65 -1.82
C SER A 96 7.22 -3.54 -2.36
N LEU A 97 8.38 -3.26 -1.75
CA LEU A 97 9.32 -2.25 -2.25
C LEU A 97 9.96 -2.69 -3.57
N TYR A 98 10.36 -3.95 -3.67
CA TYR A 98 10.91 -4.53 -4.91
C TYR A 98 9.85 -4.56 -6.01
N PHE A 99 8.60 -4.89 -5.65
CA PHE A 99 7.48 -4.87 -6.59
C PHE A 99 7.26 -3.45 -7.16
N ASN A 100 7.21 -2.44 -6.30
CA ASN A 100 7.02 -1.05 -6.74
C ASN A 100 8.18 -0.57 -7.60
N LEU A 101 9.44 -0.87 -7.21
CA LEU A 101 10.61 -0.50 -7.98
C LEU A 101 10.65 -1.22 -9.35
N SER A 102 10.22 -2.48 -9.42
CA SER A 102 10.17 -3.23 -10.69
C SER A 102 9.21 -2.64 -11.73
N ARG A 103 8.22 -1.85 -11.29
CA ARG A 103 7.29 -1.13 -12.18
C ARG A 103 7.91 0.10 -12.84
N ILE A 104 9.00 0.62 -12.25
CA ILE A 104 9.75 1.78 -12.74
C ILE A 104 10.96 1.30 -13.55
N ASP A 105 11.65 0.29 -13.03
CA ASP A 105 12.83 -0.29 -13.65
C ASP A 105 12.63 -1.80 -13.85
N ASN A 106 12.24 -2.16 -15.07
CA ASN A 106 11.99 -3.57 -15.43
C ASN A 106 13.25 -4.46 -15.33
N ASN A 107 14.44 -3.87 -15.34
CA ASN A 107 15.72 -4.62 -15.29
C ASN A 107 16.25 -4.76 -13.86
N PHE A 108 15.64 -4.08 -12.89
CA PHE A 108 16.05 -4.13 -11.49
C PHE A 108 15.99 -5.56 -10.92
N ILE A 109 14.94 -6.32 -11.27
CA ILE A 109 14.74 -7.68 -10.79
C ILE A 109 15.61 -8.65 -11.62
N ASN A 110 16.69 -9.11 -11.01
CA ASN A 110 17.63 -10.08 -11.55
C ASN A 110 17.60 -11.41 -10.78
N ASP A 111 18.36 -12.41 -11.25
CA ASP A 111 18.39 -13.75 -10.62
C ASP A 111 18.81 -13.72 -9.15
N LYS A 112 19.73 -12.81 -8.74
CA LYS A 112 20.15 -12.67 -7.34
C LYS A 112 19.00 -12.20 -6.45
N ILE A 113 18.25 -11.20 -6.91
CA ILE A 113 17.07 -10.69 -6.18
C ILE A 113 15.98 -11.75 -6.14
N ILE A 114 15.74 -12.46 -7.23
CA ILE A 114 14.75 -13.54 -7.28
C ILE A 114 15.10 -14.65 -6.28
N LYS A 115 16.35 -15.08 -6.21
CA LYS A 115 16.80 -16.07 -5.21
C LYS A 115 16.56 -15.60 -3.78
N PHE A 116 16.85 -14.33 -3.49
CA PHE A 116 16.59 -13.73 -2.18
C PHE A 116 15.09 -13.70 -1.87
N LEU A 117 14.25 -13.22 -2.80
CA LEU A 117 12.80 -13.15 -2.61
C LEU A 117 12.18 -14.54 -2.45
N THR A 118 12.65 -15.53 -3.23
CA THR A 118 12.18 -16.92 -3.08
C THR A 118 12.49 -17.47 -1.70
N ASN A 119 13.69 -17.18 -1.19
CA ASN A 119 14.06 -17.59 0.18
C ASN A 119 13.17 -16.94 1.24
N LEU A 120 12.84 -15.65 1.10
CA LEU A 120 11.91 -14.95 2.00
C LEU A 120 10.52 -15.59 1.99
N LEU A 121 10.00 -15.92 0.80
CA LEU A 121 8.66 -16.49 0.64
C LEU A 121 8.53 -17.91 1.20
N ILE A 122 9.62 -18.69 1.22
CA ILE A 122 9.63 -20.09 1.67
C ILE A 122 9.94 -20.19 3.16
N ASN A 123 10.95 -19.44 3.62
CA ASN A 123 11.55 -19.67 4.94
C ASN A 123 11.13 -18.64 6.01
N GLU A 124 10.46 -17.57 5.61
CA GLU A 124 10.01 -16.55 6.55
C GLU A 124 8.50 -16.36 6.48
N LYS A 125 7.87 -16.14 7.63
CA LYS A 125 6.44 -15.82 7.68
C LYS A 125 6.23 -14.40 7.15
N GLN A 126 5.54 -14.30 6.02
CA GLN A 126 5.21 -13.04 5.36
C GLN A 126 3.71 -12.73 5.51
N GLU A 127 3.35 -11.46 5.43
CA GLU A 127 1.95 -11.05 5.31
C GLU A 127 1.39 -11.48 3.93
N LEU A 128 0.08 -11.72 3.87
CA LEU A 128 -0.58 -12.18 2.62
C LEU A 128 -0.35 -11.22 1.45
N SER A 129 -0.31 -9.91 1.70
CA SER A 129 0.00 -8.91 0.69
C SER A 129 1.43 -9.02 0.16
N GLU A 130 2.41 -9.23 1.04
CA GLU A 130 3.82 -9.42 0.66
C GLU A 130 4.00 -10.74 -0.11
N MET A 131 3.29 -11.82 0.29
CA MET A 131 3.25 -13.08 -0.47
C MET A 131 2.74 -12.85 -1.90
N SER A 132 1.64 -12.10 -2.05
CA SER A 132 1.10 -11.75 -3.36
C SER A 132 2.12 -11.01 -4.23
N PHE A 133 2.74 -9.94 -3.71
CA PHE A 133 3.76 -9.18 -4.44
C PHE A 133 4.95 -10.05 -4.84
N GLY A 134 5.42 -10.91 -3.93
CA GLY A 134 6.53 -11.82 -4.20
C GLY A 134 6.23 -12.77 -5.36
N TYR A 135 5.07 -13.42 -5.35
CA TYR A 135 4.69 -14.32 -6.44
C TYR A 135 4.44 -13.59 -7.77
N PHE A 136 3.97 -12.34 -7.76
CA PHE A 136 3.92 -11.51 -8.98
C PHE A 136 5.32 -11.22 -9.53
N LEU A 137 6.31 -10.95 -8.69
CA LEU A 137 7.70 -10.75 -9.12
C LEU A 137 8.30 -12.02 -9.71
N LEU A 138 8.07 -13.20 -9.07
CA LEU A 138 8.50 -14.49 -9.59
C LEU A 138 7.84 -14.79 -10.96
N ALA A 139 6.55 -14.53 -11.10
CA ALA A 139 5.83 -14.72 -12.36
C ALA A 139 6.41 -13.85 -13.49
N ASN A 140 6.65 -12.56 -13.22
CA ASN A 140 7.24 -11.66 -14.20
C ASN A 140 8.65 -12.09 -14.62
N HIS A 141 9.43 -12.64 -13.69
CA HIS A 141 10.75 -13.18 -13.99
C HIS A 141 10.68 -14.41 -14.90
N GLU A 142 9.78 -15.37 -14.62
CA GLU A 142 9.59 -16.55 -15.46
C GLU A 142 9.04 -16.18 -16.86
N ARG A 143 8.19 -15.16 -16.95
CA ARG A 143 7.75 -14.59 -18.23
C ARG A 143 8.92 -14.14 -19.10
N LYS A 144 9.90 -13.42 -18.52
CA LYS A 144 11.12 -12.99 -19.23
C LYS A 144 11.94 -14.16 -19.72
N LYS A 145 11.95 -15.27 -18.98
CA LYS A 145 12.60 -16.53 -19.37
C LYS A 145 11.77 -17.38 -20.34
N LYS A 146 10.58 -16.92 -20.71
CA LYS A 146 9.62 -17.67 -21.56
C LYS A 146 9.15 -19.01 -20.95
N ASN A 147 9.24 -19.14 -19.62
CA ASN A 147 8.77 -20.31 -18.87
C ASN A 147 7.29 -20.10 -18.47
N PHE A 148 6.40 -20.17 -19.45
CA PHE A 148 4.97 -19.84 -19.27
C PHE A 148 4.25 -20.78 -18.29
N LYS A 149 4.67 -22.04 -18.16
CA LYS A 149 4.08 -22.97 -17.19
C LYS A 149 4.29 -22.47 -15.76
N GLN A 150 5.53 -22.13 -15.42
CA GLN A 150 5.88 -21.66 -14.09
C GLN A 150 5.31 -20.24 -13.80
N GLU A 151 5.25 -19.40 -14.84
CA GLU A 151 4.58 -18.10 -14.76
C GLU A 151 3.12 -18.24 -14.30
N ILE A 152 2.36 -19.13 -14.94
CA ILE A 152 0.95 -19.37 -14.62
C ILE A 152 0.81 -19.89 -13.17
N ASP A 153 1.66 -20.80 -12.74
CA ASP A 153 1.61 -21.33 -11.39
C ASP A 153 1.89 -20.24 -10.33
N TYR A 154 2.84 -19.35 -10.60
CA TYR A 154 3.09 -18.20 -9.72
C TYR A 154 1.95 -17.16 -9.74
N LEU A 155 1.35 -16.89 -10.91
CA LEU A 155 0.19 -15.99 -11.00
C LEU A 155 -1.02 -16.52 -10.23
N LYS A 156 -1.29 -17.83 -10.26
CA LYS A 156 -2.35 -18.44 -9.44
C LYS A 156 -2.10 -18.21 -7.95
N LYS A 157 -0.87 -18.41 -7.48
CA LYS A 157 -0.50 -18.16 -6.08
C LYS A 157 -0.63 -16.68 -5.72
N ALA A 158 -0.11 -15.79 -6.55
CA ALA A 158 -0.20 -14.35 -6.34
C ALA A 158 -1.67 -13.88 -6.19
N ASN A 159 -2.53 -14.33 -7.11
CA ASN A 159 -3.95 -13.99 -7.09
C ASN A 159 -4.68 -14.59 -5.87
N LEU A 160 -4.35 -15.82 -5.47
CA LEU A 160 -4.91 -16.44 -4.26
C LEU A 160 -4.60 -15.60 -3.01
N TYR A 161 -3.34 -15.20 -2.81
CA TYR A 161 -2.94 -14.38 -1.67
C TYR A 161 -3.55 -12.97 -1.73
N ASN A 162 -3.65 -12.38 -2.92
CA ASN A 162 -4.33 -11.10 -3.10
C ASN A 162 -5.81 -11.20 -2.73
N PHE A 163 -6.50 -12.24 -3.18
CA PHE A 163 -7.90 -12.49 -2.83
C PHE A 163 -8.09 -12.66 -1.32
N GLN A 164 -7.22 -13.45 -0.66
CA GLN A 164 -7.26 -13.62 0.79
C GLN A 164 -7.03 -12.30 1.55
N THR A 165 -6.12 -11.45 1.07
CA THR A 165 -5.90 -10.12 1.64
C THR A 165 -7.16 -9.26 1.55
N MET A 166 -7.83 -9.25 0.40
CA MET A 166 -9.07 -8.50 0.19
C MET A 166 -10.23 -9.05 1.01
N LYS A 167 -10.35 -10.38 1.12
CA LYS A 167 -11.37 -11.04 1.95
C LYS A 167 -11.25 -10.61 3.42
N LEU A 168 -10.05 -10.68 3.98
CA LEU A 168 -9.78 -10.23 5.36
C LEU A 168 -10.09 -8.74 5.58
N ALA A 169 -9.75 -7.89 4.62
CA ALA A 169 -10.06 -6.47 4.68
C ALA A 169 -11.57 -6.22 4.65
N ASN A 170 -12.31 -6.94 3.81
CA ASN A 170 -13.76 -6.85 3.71
C ASN A 170 -14.46 -7.39 4.97
N GLU A 171 -13.98 -8.48 5.56
CA GLU A 171 -14.50 -9.03 6.81
C GLU A 171 -14.32 -8.05 7.98
N LYS A 172 -13.15 -7.45 8.14
CA LYS A 172 -12.87 -6.41 9.14
C LYS A 172 -13.75 -5.18 8.95
N THR A 173 -13.96 -4.77 7.71
CA THR A 173 -14.86 -3.66 7.37
C THR A 173 -16.31 -4.01 7.73
N LEU A 174 -16.76 -5.21 7.40
CA LEU A 174 -18.10 -5.69 7.72
C LEU A 174 -18.34 -5.78 9.24
N GLU A 175 -17.35 -6.26 10.01
CA GLU A 175 -17.42 -6.27 11.48
C GLU A 175 -17.48 -4.86 12.06
N TYR A 176 -16.68 -3.93 11.55
CA TYR A 176 -16.73 -2.52 11.96
C TYR A 176 -18.12 -1.94 11.70
N TRP A 177 -18.68 -2.17 10.51
CA TRP A 177 -20.04 -1.74 10.16
C TRP A 177 -21.09 -2.38 11.10
N LYS A 178 -21.03 -3.68 11.33
CA LYS A 178 -21.90 -4.38 12.27
C LYS A 178 -21.81 -3.80 13.69
N LYS A 179 -20.61 -3.60 14.23
CA LYS A 179 -20.42 -3.10 15.61
C LYS A 179 -20.76 -1.63 15.78
N THR A 180 -20.41 -0.79 14.80
CA THR A 180 -20.50 0.67 14.95
C THR A 180 -21.79 1.26 14.41
N ILE A 181 -22.21 0.82 13.24
CA ILE A 181 -23.40 1.39 12.58
C ILE A 181 -24.68 0.77 13.12
N PHE A 182 -24.73 -0.55 13.35
CA PHE A 182 -25.92 -1.18 13.91
C PHE A 182 -26.25 -0.69 15.32
N LYS A 183 -25.25 -0.45 16.19
CA LYS A 183 -25.49 0.14 17.51
C LYS A 183 -26.06 1.56 17.43
N LYS A 184 -25.73 2.31 16.37
CA LYS A 184 -26.13 3.71 16.20
C LYS A 184 -27.47 3.89 15.48
N TYR A 185 -27.92 2.88 14.72
CA TYR A 185 -29.12 2.92 13.89
C TYR A 185 -29.95 1.64 14.08
N ASN A 186 -30.56 1.49 15.26
CA ASN A 186 -31.39 0.32 15.64
C ASN A 186 -32.61 0.03 14.73
N ASN A 187 -32.83 0.78 13.66
CA ASN A 187 -34.00 0.69 12.79
C ASN A 187 -33.70 0.28 11.35
N PHE A 188 -32.46 -0.08 10.98
CA PHE A 188 -32.21 -0.64 9.66
C PHE A 188 -32.43 -2.16 9.67
N LYS A 189 -33.58 -2.62 9.20
CA LYS A 189 -33.78 -4.02 8.78
C LYS A 189 -32.87 -4.25 7.56
N PHE A 190 -31.80 -4.99 7.74
CA PHE A 190 -30.97 -5.43 6.62
C PHE A 190 -31.76 -6.42 5.77
N LEU A 191 -31.67 -6.23 4.46
CA LEU A 191 -32.19 -7.12 3.45
C LEU A 191 -31.75 -8.57 3.72
N ASP A 192 -32.77 -9.41 3.73
CA ASP A 192 -32.85 -10.85 3.93
C ASP A 192 -31.54 -11.62 3.65
N GLU A 193 -31.07 -12.38 4.63
CA GLU A 193 -29.92 -13.32 4.51
C GLU A 193 -30.14 -14.41 3.43
N LYS A 194 -31.36 -14.54 2.90
CA LYS A 194 -31.67 -15.45 1.80
C LYS A 194 -31.07 -15.06 0.45
N LYS A 195 -30.82 -13.77 0.18
CA LYS A 195 -30.20 -13.33 -1.10
C LYS A 195 -28.70 -13.49 -1.18
N ASN A 196 -28.01 -13.68 -0.05
CA ASN A 196 -26.57 -13.89 -0.05
C ASN A 196 -26.13 -15.33 -0.39
N LYS A 197 -27.03 -16.30 -0.29
CA LYS A 197 -26.70 -17.69 -0.67
C LYS A 197 -26.60 -17.92 -2.19
N ASP A 198 -27.16 -17.01 -2.98
CA ASP A 198 -27.11 -17.14 -4.45
C ASP A 198 -25.82 -16.51 -5.05
N LEU A 199 -25.11 -15.68 -4.29
CA LEU A 199 -23.80 -15.10 -4.71
C LEU A 199 -22.60 -16.01 -4.37
N GLU A 200 -22.77 -17.02 -3.53
CA GLU A 200 -21.74 -18.02 -3.25
C GLU A 200 -21.69 -19.17 -4.30
N LYS A 201 -22.60 -19.14 -5.27
CA LYS A 201 -22.69 -20.15 -6.34
C LYS A 201 -22.23 -19.67 -7.72
N LEU A 202 -21.73 -18.42 -7.82
CA LEU A 202 -21.09 -17.84 -8.98
C LEU A 202 -19.58 -17.71 -8.75
#